data_9ffefea3eff0f9ad6913c6deccda092c
#
_entry.id   9ffefea3eff0f9ad6913c6deccda092c
#
_cell.length_a   1.000
_cell.length_b   1.000
_cell.length_c   1.000
_cell.angle_alpha   90.00
_cell.angle_beta   90.00
_cell.angle_gamma   90.00
#
_symmetry.space_group_name_H-M   'P 1'
#
loop_
_entity.id
_entity.type
_entity.pdbx_description
1 polymer ?
#
loop_
_entity_poly.entity_id
_entity_poly.type
_entity_poly.pdbx_seq_one_letter_code
_entity_poly.pdbx_strand_id
1 'polypeptide(L)'
;TDRDPAIVSQFPMPGATALRQTEIGVTLRPGYDGRLVVNGVEIPEDQMLGAIDPNSVTPEELRRFGIRPNNRNSVFFKPGPGKVLTELPNGEVRVSVRYFKDRQAQARGRTVSWTFQVD
;
A
#
# COMPACT_ATOMS: atom_id res chain seq x y z
N THR A 1 16.85 4.02 -12.90
CA THR A 1 17.66 3.53 -12.29
C THR A 1 17.48 2.66 -11.03
N ASP A 2 18.16 2.87 -9.99
CA ASP A 2 18.29 1.85 -8.97
C ASP A 2 17.09 1.80 -8.05
N ARG A 3 16.27 0.78 -8.27
CA ARG A 3 15.20 0.47 -7.37
C ARG A 3 15.79 -0.09 -6.08
N ASP A 4 15.24 0.33 -4.94
CA ASP A 4 15.69 -0.20 -3.65
C ASP A 4 15.48 -1.72 -3.61
N PRO A 5 16.48 -2.49 -3.16
CA PRO A 5 16.36 -3.96 -3.13
C PRO A 5 15.19 -4.49 -2.29
N ALA A 6 14.68 -3.69 -1.34
CA ALA A 6 13.52 -4.10 -0.54
C ALA A 6 12.23 -4.11 -1.34
N ILE A 7 12.18 -3.44 -2.49
CA ILE A 7 10.96 -3.32 -3.29
C ILE A 7 10.95 -4.38 -4.37
N VAL A 8 9.95 -5.26 -4.32
CA VAL A 8 9.77 -6.32 -5.31
C VAL A 8 9.01 -5.78 -6.53
N SER A 9 7.93 -5.04 -6.29
CA SER A 9 7.12 -4.49 -7.38
C SER A 9 6.36 -3.25 -6.92
N GLN A 10 6.04 -2.39 -7.87
CA GLN A 10 5.23 -1.17 -7.68
C GLN A 10 4.05 -1.22 -8.62
N PHE A 11 2.89 -0.74 -8.16
CA PHE A 11 1.70 -0.68 -9.00
C PHE A 11 0.88 0.58 -8.66
N PRO A 12 0.46 1.39 -9.63
CA PRO A 12 0.87 1.34 -11.03
C PRO A 12 2.38 1.57 -11.19
N MET A 13 2.94 1.09 -12.29
CA MET A 13 4.36 1.32 -12.55
C MET A 13 4.63 2.82 -12.74
N PRO A 14 5.82 3.30 -12.41
CA PRO A 14 6.16 4.70 -12.64
C PRO A 14 5.88 5.12 -14.09
N GLY A 15 5.20 6.24 -14.26
CA GLY A 15 4.85 6.76 -15.58
C GLY A 15 3.67 6.08 -16.26
N ALA A 16 3.08 5.06 -15.66
CA ALA A 16 1.93 4.38 -16.26
C ALA A 16 0.67 5.25 -16.21
N THR A 17 -0.31 4.88 -17.02
CA THR A 17 -1.65 5.48 -16.99
C THR A 17 -2.61 4.50 -16.34
N ALA A 18 -3.48 4.99 -15.48
CA ALA A 18 -4.38 4.15 -14.70
C ALA A 18 -5.76 4.80 -14.57
N LEU A 19 -6.71 4.00 -14.11
CA LEU A 19 -8.07 4.46 -13.84
C LEU A 19 -8.14 5.10 -12.44
N ARG A 20 -9.20 5.89 -12.21
CA ARG A 20 -9.39 6.60 -10.94
C ARG A 20 -9.55 5.70 -9.73
N GLN A 21 -9.93 4.45 -9.94
CA GLN A 21 -10.15 3.48 -8.87
C GLN A 21 -9.13 2.36 -8.87
N THR A 22 -7.98 2.58 -9.51
CA THR A 22 -6.93 1.58 -9.54
C THR A 22 -6.35 1.31 -8.15
N GLU A 23 -5.91 0.08 -7.94
CA GLU A 23 -5.13 -0.22 -6.76
C GLU A 23 -3.77 0.46 -6.83
N ILE A 24 -3.25 0.87 -5.68
CA ILE A 24 -1.96 1.52 -5.57
C ILE A 24 -1.15 0.84 -4.50
N GLY A 25 0.09 0.57 -4.75
CA GLY A 25 0.94 0.06 -3.69
C GLY A 25 2.22 -0.58 -4.17
N VAL A 26 2.86 -1.26 -3.23
CA VAL A 26 4.10 -1.96 -3.46
C VAL A 26 4.07 -3.32 -2.79
N THR A 27 4.83 -4.25 -3.35
CA THR A 27 5.20 -5.48 -2.67
C THR A 27 6.65 -5.33 -2.22
N LEU A 28 6.86 -5.47 -0.93
CA LEU A 28 8.19 -5.44 -0.33
C LEU A 28 8.68 -6.87 -0.11
N ARG A 29 9.95 -7.02 0.17
CA ARG A 29 10.47 -8.33 0.56
C ARG A 29 9.87 -8.74 1.91
N PRO A 30 9.73 -10.05 2.17
CA PRO A 30 9.26 -10.51 3.47
C PRO A 30 10.09 -9.93 4.62
N GLY A 31 9.42 -9.58 5.70
CA GLY A 31 10.04 -8.94 6.85
C GLY A 31 9.94 -7.43 6.86
N TYR A 32 9.51 -6.83 5.78
CA TYR A 32 9.28 -5.39 5.70
C TYR A 32 7.82 -5.05 5.91
N ASP A 33 7.58 -3.88 6.44
CA ASP A 33 6.26 -3.26 6.57
C ASP A 33 6.35 -1.86 5.97
N GLY A 34 5.23 -1.28 5.63
CA GLY A 34 5.23 0.05 5.01
C GLY A 34 3.99 0.85 5.29
N ARG A 35 4.12 2.15 5.04
CA ARG A 35 3.03 3.12 5.11
C ARG A 35 2.92 3.80 3.76
N LEU A 36 1.69 3.94 3.29
CA LEU A 36 1.39 4.47 1.95
C LEU A 36 0.87 5.90 2.08
N VAL A 37 1.39 6.78 1.23
CA VAL A 37 0.93 8.17 1.16
C VAL A 37 0.62 8.48 -0.30
N VAL A 38 -0.58 8.96 -0.57
CA VAL A 38 -1.04 9.28 -1.93
C VAL A 38 -1.38 10.76 -1.98
N ASN A 39 -0.66 11.52 -2.80
CA ASN A 39 -0.82 12.98 -2.94
C ASN A 39 -0.79 13.69 -1.57
N GLY A 40 0.10 13.24 -0.69
CA GLY A 40 0.24 13.84 0.64
C GLY A 40 -0.75 13.32 1.68
N VAL A 41 -1.65 12.41 1.30
CA VAL A 41 -2.63 11.85 2.23
C VAL A 41 -2.15 10.48 2.69
N GLU A 42 -1.89 10.33 3.98
CA GLU A 42 -1.49 9.05 4.54
C GLU A 42 -2.70 8.11 4.60
N ILE A 43 -2.50 6.90 4.09
CA ILE A 43 -3.56 5.88 4.08
C ILE A 43 -3.57 5.16 5.42
N PRO A 44 -4.71 5.18 6.16
CA PRO A 44 -4.80 4.44 7.42
C PRO A 44 -4.59 2.94 7.22
N GLU A 45 -3.93 2.31 8.18
CA GLU A 45 -3.66 0.87 8.10
C GLU A 45 -4.92 0.03 7.95
N ASP A 46 -6.00 0.43 8.62
CA ASP A 46 -7.26 -0.31 8.58
C ASP A 46 -7.97 -0.22 7.23
N GLN A 47 -7.54 0.70 6.36
CA GLN A 47 -8.08 0.83 5.00
C GLN A 47 -7.19 0.17 3.94
N MET A 48 -6.03 -0.33 4.33
CA MET A 48 -5.15 -1.04 3.41
C MET A 48 -5.77 -2.37 3.01
N LEU A 49 -5.52 -2.80 1.77
CA LEU A 49 -5.99 -4.11 1.32
C LEU A 49 -5.31 -5.20 2.14
N GLY A 50 -6.08 -6.19 2.54
CA GLY A 50 -5.59 -7.26 3.39
C GLY A 50 -5.57 -6.91 4.87
N ALA A 51 -5.95 -5.69 5.24
CA ALA A 51 -6.08 -5.33 6.64
C ALA A 51 -7.18 -6.16 7.29
N ILE A 52 -6.91 -6.68 8.46
CA ILE A 52 -7.84 -7.54 9.18
C ILE A 52 -8.26 -6.84 10.45
N ASP A 53 -9.57 -6.67 10.62
CA ASP A 53 -10.12 -6.27 11.90
C ASP A 53 -10.33 -7.55 12.73
N PRO A 54 -9.57 -7.76 13.81
CA PRO A 54 -9.70 -8.98 14.60
C PRO A 54 -11.11 -9.17 15.19
N ASN A 55 -11.89 -8.09 15.28
CA ASN A 55 -13.24 -8.16 15.81
C ASN A 55 -14.28 -8.54 14.77
N SER A 56 -13.94 -8.49 13.49
CA SER A 56 -14.89 -8.74 12.40
C SER A 56 -14.64 -10.06 11.67
N VAL A 57 -13.56 -10.76 11.96
CA VAL A 57 -13.26 -12.04 11.33
C VAL A 57 -12.93 -13.08 12.39
N THR A 58 -13.34 -14.32 12.12
CA THR A 58 -13.03 -15.45 12.98
C THR A 58 -11.72 -16.10 12.53
N PRO A 59 -11.05 -16.86 13.41
CA PRO A 59 -9.87 -17.62 13.00
C PRO A 59 -10.16 -18.58 11.85
N GLU A 60 -11.40 -19.10 11.79
CA GLU A 60 -11.82 -19.99 10.73
C GLU A 60 -11.91 -19.26 9.39
N GLU A 61 -12.44 -18.03 9.38
CA GLU A 61 -12.50 -17.22 8.18
C GLU A 61 -11.08 -16.86 7.70
N LEU A 62 -10.16 -16.56 8.62
CA LEU A 62 -8.79 -16.29 8.28
C LEU A 62 -8.14 -17.47 7.55
N ARG A 63 -8.38 -18.68 8.04
CA ARG A 63 -7.84 -19.88 7.39
C ARG A 63 -8.50 -20.14 6.04
N ARG A 64 -9.82 -19.92 5.96
CA ARG A 64 -10.60 -20.20 4.76
C ARG A 64 -10.22 -19.30 3.59
N PHE A 65 -9.99 -18.02 3.85
CA PHE A 65 -9.66 -17.05 2.80
C PHE A 65 -8.16 -16.88 2.56
N GLY A 66 -7.34 -17.59 3.31
CA GLY A 66 -5.90 -17.49 3.17
C GLY A 66 -5.33 -16.15 3.61
N ILE A 67 -6.09 -15.40 4.38
CA ILE A 67 -5.64 -14.10 4.89
C ILE A 67 -4.60 -14.35 5.98
N ARG A 68 -3.44 -13.74 5.80
CA ARG A 68 -2.33 -13.92 6.74
C ARG A 68 -2.14 -12.62 7.54
N PRO A 69 -2.20 -12.69 8.88
CA PRO A 69 -1.98 -11.49 9.69
C PRO A 69 -0.60 -10.87 9.51
N ASN A 70 0.35 -11.63 8.98
CA ASN A 70 1.73 -11.19 8.84
C ASN A 70 2.10 -10.76 7.43
N ASN A 71 1.13 -10.61 6.53
CA ASN A 71 1.40 -10.23 5.14
C ASN A 71 1.59 -8.72 4.99
N ARG A 72 2.44 -8.14 5.87
CA ARG A 72 2.66 -6.69 5.95
C ARG A 72 3.53 -6.15 4.84
N ASN A 73 4.24 -7.03 4.14
CA ASN A 73 5.07 -6.67 3.02
C ASN A 73 4.25 -6.33 1.77
N SER A 74 2.96 -6.62 1.78
CA SER A 74 2.04 -6.23 0.71
C SER A 74 1.31 -4.95 1.14
N VAL A 75 1.73 -3.81 0.59
CA VAL A 75 1.24 -2.48 0.99
C VAL A 75 0.42 -1.92 -0.15
N PHE A 76 -0.90 -2.19 -0.13
CA PHE A 76 -1.81 -1.81 -1.20
C PHE A 76 -3.05 -1.13 -0.66
N PHE A 77 -3.60 -0.22 -1.47
CA PHE A 77 -4.83 0.50 -1.17
C PHE A 77 -5.66 0.61 -2.44
N LYS A 78 -6.97 0.45 -2.31
CA LYS A 78 -7.93 0.67 -3.40
C LYS A 78 -8.90 1.78 -2.99
N PRO A 79 -8.97 2.89 -3.74
CA PRO A 79 -9.95 3.95 -3.45
C PRO A 79 -11.38 3.42 -3.57
N GLY A 80 -12.27 3.99 -2.79
CA GLY A 80 -13.68 3.60 -2.83
C GLY A 80 -14.51 4.30 -1.77
N PRO A 81 -15.82 4.02 -1.75
CA PRO A 81 -16.72 4.63 -0.77
C PRO A 81 -16.29 4.29 0.66
N GLY A 82 -16.35 5.29 1.53
CA GLY A 82 -15.95 5.12 2.93
C GLY A 82 -14.46 5.12 3.19
N LYS A 83 -13.64 5.23 2.17
CA LYS A 83 -12.19 5.30 2.29
C LYS A 83 -11.73 6.75 2.41
N VAL A 84 -10.49 6.92 2.88
CA VAL A 84 -9.89 8.26 2.97
C VAL A 84 -9.80 8.94 1.59
N LEU A 85 -9.66 8.14 0.55
CA LEU A 85 -9.78 8.59 -0.84
C LEU A 85 -10.87 7.79 -1.51
N THR A 86 -11.88 8.47 -2.05
CA THR A 86 -12.98 7.82 -2.75
C THR A 86 -12.60 7.48 -4.19
N GLU A 87 -11.81 8.33 -4.80
CA GLU A 87 -11.25 8.13 -6.14
C GLU A 87 -9.96 8.96 -6.27
N LEU A 88 -9.15 8.65 -7.27
CA LEU A 88 -7.96 9.43 -7.56
C LEU A 88 -8.30 10.62 -8.44
N PRO A 89 -7.62 11.77 -8.27
CA PRO A 89 -7.83 12.91 -9.16
C PRO A 89 -7.26 12.64 -10.54
N ASN A 90 -7.81 13.31 -11.56
CA ASN A 90 -7.24 13.29 -12.89
C ASN A 90 -5.85 13.92 -12.89
N GLY A 91 -4.97 13.41 -13.71
CA GLY A 91 -3.64 13.94 -13.89
C GLY A 91 -2.59 13.17 -13.13
N GLU A 92 -1.54 13.85 -12.74
CA GLU A 92 -0.43 13.21 -12.06
C GLU A 92 -0.77 12.87 -10.61
N VAL A 93 -0.52 11.63 -10.24
CA VAL A 93 -0.69 11.17 -8.86
C VAL A 93 0.68 10.75 -8.33
N ARG A 94 1.05 11.29 -7.19
CA ARG A 94 2.31 10.96 -6.54
C ARG A 94 2.06 9.98 -5.39
N VAL A 95 2.80 8.89 -5.40
CA VAL A 95 2.73 7.86 -4.37
C VAL A 95 4.05 7.82 -3.64
N SER A 96 3.99 7.77 -2.32
CA SER A 96 5.17 7.59 -1.48
C SER A 96 4.92 6.42 -0.54
N VAL A 97 5.93 5.61 -0.35
CA VAL A 97 5.89 4.49 0.59
C VAL A 97 7.08 4.63 1.52
N ARG A 98 6.80 4.69 2.80
CA ARG A 98 7.83 4.60 3.82
C ARG A 98 7.86 3.17 4.33
N TYR A 99 8.99 2.50 4.20
CA TYR A 99 9.13 1.09 4.58
C TYR A 99 10.26 0.89 5.57
N PHE A 100 10.12 -0.14 6.39
CA PHE A 100 11.03 -0.43 7.49
C PHE A 100 10.96 -1.92 7.82
N LYS A 101 12.02 -2.43 8.46
CA LYS A 101 12.12 -3.87 8.74
C LYS A 101 11.25 -4.33 9.90
N ASP A 102 11.09 -3.49 10.92
CA ASP A 102 10.25 -3.82 12.06
C ASP A 102 9.70 -2.53 12.66
N ARG A 103 8.79 -2.68 13.62
CA ARG A 103 8.11 -1.52 14.21
C ARG A 103 9.06 -0.59 14.95
N GLN A 104 10.12 -1.14 15.51
CA GLN A 104 11.10 -0.32 16.24
C GLN A 104 11.94 0.50 15.28
N ALA A 105 12.10 0.04 14.08
CA ALA A 105 12.86 0.74 13.03
C ALA A 105 12.01 1.73 12.25
N GLN A 106 10.76 1.97 12.63
CA GLN A 106 9.85 2.85 11.88
C GLN A 106 10.42 4.26 11.70
N ALA A 107 11.10 4.79 12.70
CA ALA A 107 11.72 6.11 12.63
C ALA A 107 12.91 6.15 11.66
N ARG A 108 13.48 5.00 11.32
CA ARG A 108 14.61 4.87 10.40
C ARG A 108 14.19 4.36 9.03
N GLY A 109 12.88 4.38 8.77
CA GLY A 109 12.37 3.90 7.51
C GLY A 109 12.89 4.69 6.33
N ARG A 110 12.94 4.03 5.18
CA ARG A 110 13.26 4.66 3.91
C ARG A 110 11.99 5.00 3.17
N THR A 111 12.05 6.01 2.32
CA THR A 111 10.90 6.42 1.51
C THR A 111 11.25 6.27 0.05
N VAL A 112 10.33 5.65 -0.70
CA VAL A 112 10.38 5.64 -2.16
C VAL A 112 9.14 6.36 -2.67
N SER A 113 9.31 7.14 -3.74
CA SER A 113 8.21 7.88 -4.35
C SER A 113 8.23 7.69 -5.85
N TRP A 114 7.04 7.67 -6.45
CA TRP A 114 6.91 7.66 -7.91
C TRP A 114 5.59 8.32 -8.29
N THR A 115 5.43 8.59 -9.57
CA THR A 115 4.23 9.21 -10.11
C THR A 115 3.66 8.36 -11.23
N PHE A 116 2.36 8.48 -11.44
CA PHE A 116 1.66 7.91 -12.58
C PHE A 116 0.53 8.83 -12.97
N GLN A 117 -0.10 8.57 -14.12
CA GLN A 117 -1.16 9.40 -14.64
C GLN A 117 -2.52 8.73 -14.50
N VAL A 118 -3.53 9.52 -14.15
CA VAL A 118 -4.92 9.06 -14.07
C VAL A 118 -5.74 9.80 -15.11
N ASP A 119 -6.44 9.04 -15.94
CA ASP A 119 -7.36 9.57 -16.94
C ASP A 119 -8.80 9.52 -16.46
#